data_78dd529f0e8e072391269323fb2907c2
#
_entry.id   78dd529f0e8e072391269323fb2907c2
#
_cell.length_a   1.000
_cell.length_b   1.000
_cell.length_c   1.000
_cell.angle_alpha   90.00
_cell.angle_beta   90.00
_cell.angle_gamma   90.00
#
_symmetry.space_group_name_H-M   'P 1'
#
loop_
_entity.id
_entity.type
_entity.pdbx_description
1 polymer ?
#
loop_
_entity_poly.entity_id
_entity_poly.type
_entity_poly.pdbx_seq_one_letter_code
_entity_poly.pdbx_strand_id
1 'polypeptide(L)'
;MRKLFLFLLFGALAGLASAADMGRSVVQVLLYSQTPIWDAPWRSNPVAGSSGSGFVIDGERVMTNAHVVSWAKQIVLRRFQDPRPWLAQVEHISHECDLAVLKVAEPGFFDGLDPLPIGELPKVRSTVVTCGYPAGGEQISYTSGVVSRIELQNYVHIGNKAFLSVQTDAAINPGNSGGPVFQDDKVAGVAFMGSPGLENTGFFIPPSVINHFLEDISDGRNDGFPKVGVRIVSLQNPAFRRYLGLDPTGDGARIDSLTDYAEKAGLLKKDDVVLEVDGSRVGSDGTILLDGNRVYCTAVLQRAQKGQRLKIKLWRGRKEIEVAVPMGIHREDANTGNLYDTQPRYFVYAGLVFTPLTLDYVKTFGRNWRSVANLEMVYELYYQRNEKPEKVRPEPVVLAATMAHPVNADLRLANRTMIDEINGRRIENLEDVVAAFKDNAMEQHIIKFASGTVECLDKAGADSANAEILSTYGIPADRRL
;
A
#
# COMPACT_ATOMS: atom_id res chain seq x y z
N MET A 1 52.30 21.35 -21.56
CA MET A 1 51.74 20.34 -20.66
C MET A 1 51.22 20.85 -19.32
N ARG A 2 51.53 22.04 -18.83
CA ARG A 2 51.02 22.56 -17.54
C ARG A 2 49.59 23.16 -17.57
N LYS A 3 49.06 23.54 -18.74
CA LYS A 3 47.69 24.10 -18.85
C LYS A 3 46.56 23.07 -18.94
N LEU A 4 46.86 21.84 -19.29
CA LEU A 4 45.83 20.76 -19.42
C LEU A 4 45.44 20.14 -18.05
N PHE A 5 46.38 20.17 -17.09
CA PHE A 5 46.11 19.64 -15.72
C PHE A 5 45.22 20.54 -14.88
N LEU A 6 45.20 21.85 -15.16
CA LEU A 6 44.38 22.81 -14.39
C LEU A 6 42.88 22.72 -14.76
N PHE A 7 42.56 22.36 -16.00
CA PHE A 7 41.15 22.18 -16.43
C PHE A 7 40.48 20.93 -15.88
N LEU A 8 41.24 19.82 -15.69
CA LEU A 8 40.73 18.57 -15.08
C LEU A 8 40.49 18.72 -13.56
N LEU A 9 41.29 19.54 -12.87
CA LEU A 9 41.10 19.80 -11.43
C LEU A 9 39.90 20.70 -11.16
N PHE A 10 39.58 21.65 -12.06
CA PHE A 10 38.42 22.53 -11.94
C PHE A 10 37.10 21.78 -12.21
N GLY A 11 37.07 20.83 -13.14
CA GLY A 11 35.89 19.98 -13.39
C GLY A 11 35.56 19.06 -12.22
N ALA A 12 36.57 18.49 -11.56
CA ALA A 12 36.38 17.65 -10.39
C ALA A 12 35.94 18.44 -9.14
N LEU A 13 36.38 19.68 -8.98
CA LEU A 13 35.96 20.55 -7.89
C LEU A 13 34.54 21.10 -8.08
N ALA A 14 34.12 21.36 -9.32
CA ALA A 14 32.73 21.79 -9.61
C ALA A 14 31.71 20.69 -9.31
N GLY A 15 32.01 19.41 -9.62
CA GLY A 15 31.12 18.28 -9.30
C GLY A 15 31.00 18.00 -7.79
N LEU A 16 32.08 18.23 -7.02
CA LEU A 16 32.05 18.08 -5.56
C LEU A 16 31.28 19.22 -4.85
N ALA A 17 31.30 20.44 -5.40
CA ALA A 17 30.55 21.56 -4.86
C ALA A 17 29.03 21.40 -5.09
N SER A 18 28.60 20.82 -6.23
CA SER A 18 27.20 20.59 -6.56
C SER A 18 26.53 19.56 -5.63
N ALA A 19 27.17 18.42 -5.36
CA ALA A 19 26.61 17.39 -4.47
C ALA A 19 26.49 17.85 -3.00
N ALA A 20 27.40 18.68 -2.53
CA ALA A 20 27.34 19.24 -1.17
C ALA A 20 26.22 20.27 -1.00
N ASP A 21 25.79 20.93 -2.07
CA ASP A 21 24.73 21.95 -2.06
C ASP A 21 23.34 21.30 -2.08
N MET A 22 23.15 20.19 -2.79
CA MET A 22 21.88 19.45 -2.81
C MET A 22 21.48 18.87 -1.44
N GLY A 23 22.44 18.48 -0.63
CA GLY A 23 22.20 17.98 0.73
C GLY A 23 21.52 18.99 1.66
N ARG A 24 21.62 20.30 1.36
CA ARG A 24 20.91 21.34 2.14
C ARG A 24 19.40 21.24 2.03
N SER A 25 18.89 20.78 0.89
CA SER A 25 17.47 20.57 0.65
C SER A 25 16.96 19.22 1.13
N VAL A 26 17.79 18.42 1.80
CA VAL A 26 17.38 17.19 2.49
C VAL A 26 17.13 17.50 3.97
N VAL A 27 16.00 17.05 4.48
CA VAL A 27 15.51 17.35 5.83
C VAL A 27 15.32 16.09 6.66
N GLN A 28 15.54 16.20 7.97
CA GLN A 28 15.17 15.17 8.92
C GLN A 28 13.66 15.27 9.21
N VAL A 29 12.97 14.13 9.18
CA VAL A 29 11.56 14.01 9.55
C VAL A 29 11.46 13.27 10.88
N LEU A 30 10.92 13.93 11.91
CA LEU A 30 10.64 13.35 13.20
C LEU A 30 9.13 13.16 13.34
N LEU A 31 8.70 11.92 13.56
CA LEU A 31 7.29 11.55 13.70
C LEU A 31 6.97 11.18 15.15
N TYR A 32 5.88 11.72 15.67
CA TYR A 32 5.17 11.21 16.83
C TYR A 32 3.86 10.62 16.35
N SER A 33 3.72 9.29 16.43
CA SER A 33 2.59 8.54 15.90
C SER A 33 1.82 7.81 16.99
N GLN A 34 0.56 7.51 16.71
CA GLN A 34 -0.29 6.72 17.59
C GLN A 34 -1.18 5.78 16.77
N THR A 35 -0.88 4.49 16.81
CA THR A 35 -1.62 3.46 16.08
C THR A 35 -2.80 2.94 16.89
N PRO A 36 -3.90 2.51 16.26
CA PRO A 36 -5.03 1.86 16.93
C PRO A 36 -4.66 0.44 17.38
N ILE A 37 -5.47 -0.10 18.29
CA ILE A 37 -5.46 -1.51 18.68
C ILE A 37 -6.61 -2.20 17.94
N TRP A 38 -6.32 -3.08 17.00
CA TRP A 38 -7.30 -3.64 16.06
C TRP A 38 -8.30 -4.63 16.68
N ASP A 39 -7.94 -5.28 17.79
CA ASP A 39 -8.85 -6.17 18.55
C ASP A 39 -9.50 -5.49 19.77
N ALA A 40 -9.16 -4.20 20.02
CA ALA A 40 -9.83 -3.32 20.95
C ALA A 40 -10.01 -1.92 20.31
N PRO A 41 -10.89 -1.79 19.29
CA PRO A 41 -10.89 -0.67 18.35
C PRO A 41 -11.07 0.74 18.92
N TRP A 42 -11.60 0.87 20.13
CA TRP A 42 -11.71 2.15 20.87
C TRP A 42 -10.42 2.57 21.56
N ARG A 43 -9.41 1.69 21.59
CA ARG A 43 -8.11 1.93 22.22
C ARG A 43 -7.02 2.22 21.20
N SER A 44 -6.00 2.93 21.65
CA SER A 44 -4.80 3.19 20.87
C SER A 44 -3.56 2.78 21.67
N ASN A 45 -2.51 2.44 20.96
CA ASN A 45 -1.19 2.24 21.54
C ASN A 45 -0.65 3.56 22.12
N PRO A 46 0.33 3.54 23.02
CA PRO A 46 1.05 4.74 23.43
C PRO A 46 1.64 5.49 22.23
N VAL A 47 1.80 6.80 22.37
CA VAL A 47 2.51 7.60 21.36
C VAL A 47 3.94 7.11 21.26
N ALA A 48 4.40 6.85 20.04
CA ALA A 48 5.76 6.43 19.72
C ALA A 48 6.46 7.46 18.85
N GLY A 49 7.76 7.65 19.08
CA GLY A 49 8.63 8.48 18.24
C GLY A 49 9.37 7.63 17.21
N SER A 50 9.50 8.16 16.00
CA SER A 50 10.35 7.60 14.96
C SER A 50 10.96 8.72 14.11
N SER A 51 11.94 8.37 13.27
CA SER A 51 12.59 9.33 12.38
C SER A 51 12.75 8.77 10.98
N GLY A 52 12.76 9.67 10.01
CA GLY A 52 13.04 9.41 8.62
C GLY A 52 13.66 10.63 7.97
N SER A 53 13.66 10.64 6.67
CA SER A 53 14.18 11.70 5.83
C SER A 53 13.12 12.23 4.88
N GLY A 54 13.35 13.42 4.35
CA GLY A 54 12.58 14.02 3.28
C GLY A 54 13.45 14.99 2.50
N PHE A 55 12.92 15.54 1.43
CA PHE A 55 13.61 16.54 0.62
C PHE A 55 12.64 17.52 -0.02
N VAL A 56 13.13 18.71 -0.25
CA VAL A 56 12.36 19.82 -0.85
C VAL A 56 12.10 19.53 -2.32
N ILE A 57 10.85 19.70 -2.73
CA ILE A 57 10.37 19.64 -4.12
C ILE A 57 9.68 20.95 -4.50
N ASP A 58 9.35 21.10 -5.77
CA ASP A 58 8.65 22.29 -6.27
C ASP A 58 7.35 22.60 -5.50
N GLY A 59 7.03 23.88 -5.40
CA GLY A 59 5.81 24.39 -4.76
C GLY A 59 5.90 24.49 -3.25
N GLU A 60 7.09 24.71 -2.68
CA GLU A 60 7.31 24.82 -1.23
C GLU A 60 6.77 23.62 -0.46
N ARG A 61 7.17 22.42 -0.89
CA ARG A 61 6.72 21.14 -0.35
C ARG A 61 7.92 20.25 -0.03
N VAL A 62 7.70 19.29 0.86
CA VAL A 62 8.69 18.27 1.20
C VAL A 62 8.13 16.89 0.84
N MET A 63 8.88 16.14 0.04
CA MET A 63 8.57 14.73 -0.27
C MET A 63 9.21 13.81 0.77
N THR A 64 8.49 12.78 1.17
CA THR A 64 8.95 11.69 2.04
C THR A 64 8.18 10.41 1.74
N ASN A 65 8.43 9.32 2.48
CA ASN A 65 7.59 8.13 2.39
C ASN A 65 6.30 8.24 3.23
N ALA A 66 5.26 7.54 2.80
CA ALA A 66 4.01 7.42 3.55
C ALA A 66 4.24 6.72 4.90
N HIS A 67 5.06 5.65 4.94
CA HIS A 67 5.36 4.95 6.20
C HIS A 67 6.11 5.81 7.22
N VAL A 68 6.85 6.83 6.77
CA VAL A 68 7.56 7.76 7.64
C VAL A 68 6.60 8.69 8.38
N VAL A 69 5.39 8.94 7.83
CA VAL A 69 4.43 9.91 8.38
C VAL A 69 3.05 9.32 8.72
N SER A 70 2.88 8.01 8.57
CA SER A 70 1.62 7.31 8.90
C SER A 70 1.27 7.42 10.38
N TRP A 71 -0.02 7.54 10.68
CA TRP A 71 -0.56 7.65 12.04
C TRP A 71 -0.06 8.88 12.81
N ALA A 72 0.35 9.92 12.10
CA ALA A 72 0.94 11.11 12.69
C ALA A 72 0.00 11.81 13.69
N LYS A 73 0.51 12.09 14.87
CA LYS A 73 -0.02 13.08 15.81
C LYS A 73 0.73 14.40 15.66
N GLN A 74 2.01 14.32 15.39
CA GLN A 74 2.86 15.47 15.14
C GLN A 74 4.01 15.08 14.21
N ILE A 75 4.31 15.94 13.26
CA ILE A 75 5.46 15.85 12.37
C ILE A 75 6.32 17.08 12.59
N VAL A 76 7.60 16.86 12.84
CA VAL A 76 8.60 17.93 13.03
C VAL A 76 9.69 17.73 11.99
N LEU A 77 10.00 18.79 11.26
CA LEU A 77 11.12 18.82 10.33
C LEU A 77 12.31 19.56 10.95
N ARG A 78 13.53 19.12 10.62
CA ARG A 78 14.76 19.82 10.90
C ARG A 78 15.53 19.99 9.59
N ARG A 79 16.06 21.19 9.37
CA ARG A 79 16.87 21.53 8.21
C ARG A 79 18.32 21.07 8.42
N PHE A 80 19.04 20.99 7.33
CA PHE A 80 20.48 20.73 7.36
C PHE A 80 21.20 21.75 8.26
N GLN A 81 21.94 21.25 9.25
CA GLN A 81 22.71 22.06 10.21
C GLN A 81 21.91 23.13 10.99
N ASP A 82 20.57 23.00 11.02
CA ASP A 82 19.70 23.91 11.77
C ASP A 82 18.90 23.11 12.80
N PRO A 83 19.15 23.28 14.12
CA PRO A 83 18.47 22.54 15.17
C PRO A 83 17.02 23.00 15.39
N ARG A 84 16.59 24.09 14.77
CA ARG A 84 15.24 24.62 14.93
C ARG A 84 14.19 23.60 14.45
N PRO A 85 13.20 23.28 15.31
CA PRO A 85 12.08 22.44 14.90
C PRO A 85 11.08 23.24 14.08
N TRP A 86 10.55 22.65 13.02
CA TRP A 86 9.51 23.20 12.16
C TRP A 86 8.33 22.23 12.13
N LEU A 87 7.12 22.70 12.40
CA LEU A 87 5.93 21.88 12.35
C LEU A 87 5.47 21.67 10.91
N ALA A 88 5.24 20.41 10.54
CA ALA A 88 4.74 20.05 9.23
C ALA A 88 3.40 19.31 9.33
N GLN A 89 2.67 19.31 8.24
CA GLN A 89 1.42 18.58 8.06
C GLN A 89 1.48 17.80 6.76
N VAL A 90 0.84 16.63 6.74
CA VAL A 90 0.63 15.88 5.51
C VAL A 90 -0.33 16.69 4.63
N GLU A 91 0.10 17.01 3.41
CA GLU A 91 -0.73 17.62 2.38
C GLU A 91 -1.40 16.54 1.54
N HIS A 92 -0.60 15.61 1.01
CA HIS A 92 -1.05 14.43 0.28
C HIS A 92 -0.27 13.19 0.72
N ILE A 93 -0.95 12.05 0.74
CA ILE A 93 -0.33 10.77 1.10
C ILE A 93 -0.91 9.66 0.22
N SER A 94 -0.05 8.83 -0.35
CA SER A 94 -0.41 7.61 -1.06
C SER A 94 0.24 6.41 -0.41
N HIS A 95 -0.53 5.68 0.39
CA HIS A 95 -0.05 4.44 1.02
C HIS A 95 0.21 3.33 0.00
N GLU A 96 -0.39 3.39 -1.18
CA GLU A 96 -0.17 2.40 -2.25
C GLU A 96 1.27 2.40 -2.73
N CYS A 97 1.80 3.57 -3.07
CA CYS A 97 3.16 3.73 -3.58
C CYS A 97 4.16 4.21 -2.53
N ASP A 98 3.72 4.28 -1.26
CA ASP A 98 4.56 4.68 -0.12
C ASP A 98 5.20 6.06 -0.27
N LEU A 99 4.45 7.04 -0.77
CA LEU A 99 4.89 8.43 -0.91
C LEU A 99 3.96 9.40 -0.16
N ALA A 100 4.52 10.47 0.35
CA ALA A 100 3.80 11.57 0.98
C ALA A 100 4.44 12.92 0.63
N VAL A 101 3.59 13.95 0.59
CA VAL A 101 3.98 15.34 0.45
C VAL A 101 3.56 16.08 1.69
N LEU A 102 4.50 16.83 2.28
CA LEU A 102 4.30 17.64 3.48
C LEU A 102 4.35 19.12 3.11
N LYS A 103 3.54 19.89 3.84
CA LYS A 103 3.59 21.35 3.86
C LYS A 103 4.05 21.86 5.21
N VAL A 104 4.72 23.00 5.20
CA VAL A 104 5.13 23.76 6.39
C VAL A 104 4.46 25.11 6.33
N ALA A 105 3.62 25.41 7.31
CA ALA A 105 2.86 26.68 7.34
C ALA A 105 3.71 27.86 7.85
N GLU A 106 4.77 27.58 8.62
CA GLU A 106 5.62 28.59 9.23
C GLU A 106 6.54 29.22 8.16
N PRO A 107 6.51 30.57 7.98
CA PRO A 107 7.32 31.22 6.98
C PRO A 107 8.82 31.09 7.26
N GLY A 108 9.62 31.07 6.20
CA GLY A 108 11.08 30.98 6.27
C GLY A 108 11.65 29.56 6.30
N PHE A 109 10.80 28.52 6.35
CA PHE A 109 11.31 27.15 6.25
C PHE A 109 12.02 26.88 4.93
N PHE A 110 11.53 27.40 3.82
CA PHE A 110 12.09 27.17 2.49
C PHE A 110 13.16 28.18 2.09
N ASP A 111 13.45 29.20 2.93
CA ASP A 111 14.45 30.21 2.62
C ASP A 111 15.84 29.58 2.42
N GLY A 112 16.42 29.77 1.22
CA GLY A 112 17.74 29.25 0.86
C GLY A 112 17.75 27.71 0.64
N LEU A 113 16.60 27.08 0.46
CA LEU A 113 16.47 25.68 0.04
C LEU A 113 15.99 25.63 -1.41
N ASP A 114 16.77 25.03 -2.28
CA ASP A 114 16.39 24.82 -3.68
C ASP A 114 15.62 23.52 -3.82
N PRO A 115 14.50 23.47 -4.58
CA PRO A 115 13.81 22.24 -4.87
C PRO A 115 14.70 21.29 -5.69
N LEU A 116 14.70 20.01 -5.30
CA LEU A 116 15.51 18.99 -5.96
C LEU A 116 14.76 18.46 -7.20
N PRO A 117 15.36 18.55 -8.40
CA PRO A 117 14.70 18.11 -9.63
C PRO A 117 14.59 16.59 -9.69
N ILE A 118 13.40 16.09 -10.02
CA ILE A 118 13.20 14.66 -10.29
C ILE A 118 13.82 14.31 -11.64
N GLY A 119 14.66 13.27 -11.64
CA GLY A 119 15.35 12.78 -12.82
C GLY A 119 14.56 11.75 -13.63
N GLU A 120 15.28 10.95 -14.38
CA GLU A 120 14.76 9.83 -15.16
C GLU A 120 15.04 8.49 -14.46
N LEU A 121 14.43 7.41 -14.96
CA LEU A 121 14.72 6.06 -14.49
C LEU A 121 16.21 5.75 -14.69
N PRO A 122 16.97 5.44 -13.62
CA PRO A 122 18.38 5.16 -13.74
C PRO A 122 18.64 3.87 -14.53
N LYS A 123 19.82 3.78 -15.13
CA LYS A 123 20.22 2.54 -15.85
C LYS A 123 20.86 1.55 -14.87
N VAL A 124 20.62 0.26 -15.11
CA VAL A 124 21.36 -0.80 -14.39
C VAL A 124 22.86 -0.58 -14.55
N ARG A 125 23.62 -0.76 -13.45
CA ARG A 125 25.06 -0.49 -13.29
C ARG A 125 25.45 1.00 -13.19
N SER A 126 24.51 1.95 -13.23
CA SER A 126 24.85 3.33 -12.92
C SER A 126 25.07 3.54 -11.43
N THR A 127 25.92 4.47 -11.07
CA THR A 127 26.19 4.84 -9.68
C THR A 127 25.05 5.73 -9.17
N VAL A 128 24.65 5.49 -7.92
CA VAL A 128 23.66 6.30 -7.19
C VAL A 128 24.17 6.59 -5.78
N VAL A 129 23.68 7.70 -5.20
CA VAL A 129 24.02 8.13 -3.85
C VAL A 129 22.73 8.32 -3.06
N THR A 130 22.53 7.54 -2.01
CA THR A 130 21.42 7.72 -1.07
C THR A 130 21.82 8.75 -0.03
N CYS A 131 20.94 9.70 0.25
CA CYS A 131 21.15 10.77 1.19
C CYS A 131 20.01 10.80 2.22
N GLY A 132 20.34 10.95 3.52
CA GLY A 132 19.34 10.99 4.57
C GLY A 132 19.90 11.06 5.98
N TYR A 133 19.03 10.95 6.97
CA TYR A 133 19.34 11.02 8.40
C TYR A 133 19.11 9.62 9.04
N PRO A 134 20.13 8.77 9.06
CA PRO A 134 19.98 7.42 9.62
C PRO A 134 19.62 7.48 11.10
N ALA A 135 18.85 6.48 11.55
CA ALA A 135 18.38 6.40 12.93
C ALA A 135 19.54 6.46 13.93
N GLY A 136 19.36 7.30 14.96
CA GLY A 136 20.38 7.53 16.00
C GLY A 136 21.40 8.64 15.69
N GLY A 137 21.31 9.29 14.50
CA GLY A 137 22.16 10.43 14.12
C GLY A 137 21.37 11.71 13.84
N GLU A 138 21.96 12.86 14.15
CA GLU A 138 21.43 14.18 13.79
C GLU A 138 22.13 14.75 12.54
N GLN A 139 23.13 14.04 12.04
CA GLN A 139 23.91 14.46 10.87
C GLN A 139 23.45 13.70 9.63
N ILE A 140 23.44 14.42 8.52
CA ILE A 140 23.15 13.84 7.21
C ILE A 140 24.22 12.82 6.83
N SER A 141 23.81 11.72 6.22
CA SER A 141 24.68 10.63 5.76
C SER A 141 24.51 10.41 4.27
N TYR A 142 25.60 10.07 3.61
CA TYR A 142 25.66 9.73 2.20
C TYR A 142 26.19 8.30 2.04
N THR A 143 25.45 7.47 1.31
CA THR A 143 25.90 6.12 0.95
C THR A 143 25.86 5.93 -0.56
N SER A 144 26.98 5.52 -1.14
CA SER A 144 27.11 5.30 -2.58
C SER A 144 26.98 3.82 -2.91
N GLY A 145 26.40 3.52 -4.05
CA GLY A 145 26.30 2.18 -4.61
C GLY A 145 25.92 2.22 -6.08
N VAL A 146 25.61 1.03 -6.63
CA VAL A 146 25.19 0.88 -8.02
C VAL A 146 23.77 0.34 -8.14
N VAL A 147 23.09 0.69 -9.21
CA VAL A 147 21.80 0.10 -9.57
C VAL A 147 22.00 -1.36 -9.98
N SER A 148 21.49 -2.28 -9.19
CA SER A 148 21.65 -3.72 -9.39
C SER A 148 20.60 -4.29 -10.35
N ARG A 149 19.33 -3.91 -10.20
CA ARG A 149 18.22 -4.33 -11.05
C ARG A 149 17.00 -3.43 -10.91
N ILE A 150 16.09 -3.53 -11.88
CA ILE A 150 14.82 -2.80 -11.93
C ILE A 150 13.71 -3.82 -12.17
N GLU A 151 12.74 -3.90 -11.24
CA GLU A 151 11.68 -4.91 -11.32
C GLU A 151 10.43 -4.46 -10.53
N LEU A 152 9.32 -5.17 -10.70
CA LEU A 152 8.15 -5.02 -9.83
C LEU A 152 8.40 -5.72 -8.50
N GLN A 153 8.26 -5.00 -7.41
CA GLN A 153 8.36 -5.49 -6.05
C GLN A 153 7.07 -5.21 -5.26
N ASN A 154 6.68 -6.14 -4.39
CA ASN A 154 5.63 -5.86 -3.42
C ASN A 154 6.12 -4.80 -2.42
N TYR A 155 5.43 -3.65 -2.41
CA TYR A 155 5.74 -2.61 -1.43
C TYR A 155 5.27 -3.05 -0.04
N VAL A 156 6.24 -3.16 0.87
CA VAL A 156 6.01 -3.71 2.23
C VAL A 156 4.99 -2.88 2.99
N HIS A 157 4.98 -1.58 2.79
CA HIS A 157 4.05 -0.67 3.47
C HIS A 157 2.60 -1.10 3.23
N ILE A 158 2.12 -1.13 2.00
CA ILE A 158 0.74 -1.55 1.70
C ILE A 158 0.56 -3.07 1.77
N GLY A 159 1.57 -3.86 1.44
CA GLY A 159 1.64 -5.31 1.62
C GLY A 159 0.96 -6.17 0.56
N ASN A 160 0.11 -5.61 -0.28
CA ASN A 160 -0.65 -6.35 -1.30
C ASN A 160 -0.55 -5.78 -2.72
N LYS A 161 0.33 -4.80 -2.94
CA LYS A 161 0.53 -4.16 -4.25
C LYS A 161 2.00 -4.16 -4.64
N ALA A 162 2.25 -4.42 -5.91
CA ALA A 162 3.58 -4.40 -6.50
C ALA A 162 3.74 -3.16 -7.38
N PHE A 163 4.84 -2.43 -7.19
CA PHE A 163 5.22 -1.29 -8.00
C PHE A 163 6.63 -1.45 -8.54
N LEU A 164 6.95 -0.68 -9.58
CA LEU A 164 8.31 -0.61 -10.09
C LEU A 164 9.23 -0.14 -8.97
N SER A 165 10.35 -0.83 -8.82
CA SER A 165 11.34 -0.58 -7.78
C SER A 165 12.72 -0.74 -8.35
N VAL A 166 13.66 0.04 -7.86
CA VAL A 166 15.06 -0.03 -8.23
C VAL A 166 15.85 -0.56 -7.05
N GLN A 167 16.56 -1.66 -7.26
CA GLN A 167 17.48 -2.23 -6.27
C GLN A 167 18.86 -1.62 -6.43
N THR A 168 19.49 -1.29 -5.30
CA THR A 168 20.88 -0.83 -5.21
C THR A 168 21.62 -1.55 -4.09
N ASP A 169 22.94 -1.62 -4.18
CA ASP A 169 23.83 -2.05 -3.11
C ASP A 169 24.25 -0.90 -2.17
N ALA A 170 23.82 0.35 -2.48
CA ALA A 170 23.93 1.45 -1.52
C ALA A 170 23.14 1.10 -0.24
N ALA A 171 23.76 1.25 0.92
CA ALA A 171 23.11 0.95 2.19
C ALA A 171 21.93 1.87 2.46
N ILE A 172 20.72 1.31 2.49
CA ILE A 172 19.49 1.99 2.93
C ILE A 172 19.14 1.47 4.33
N ASN A 173 19.51 2.25 5.34
CA ASN A 173 19.29 1.94 6.74
C ASN A 173 18.03 2.66 7.27
N PRO A 174 17.42 2.19 8.38
CA PRO A 174 16.36 2.92 9.06
C PRO A 174 16.75 4.39 9.29
N GLY A 175 15.86 5.31 8.94
CA GLY A 175 16.09 6.76 8.96
C GLY A 175 16.46 7.36 7.59
N ASN A 176 17.03 6.60 6.66
CA ASN A 176 17.22 7.06 5.27
C ASN A 176 15.91 7.03 4.47
N SER A 177 14.90 6.28 4.92
CA SER A 177 13.58 6.24 4.29
C SER A 177 13.00 7.64 4.10
N GLY A 178 12.47 7.91 2.90
CA GLY A 178 11.95 9.22 2.49
C GLY A 178 13.02 10.17 1.96
N GLY A 179 14.30 9.87 2.15
CA GLY A 179 15.41 10.63 1.59
C GLY A 179 15.61 10.40 0.09
N PRO A 180 16.22 11.35 -0.62
CA PRO A 180 16.48 11.22 -2.04
C PRO A 180 17.61 10.23 -2.32
N VAL A 181 17.48 9.54 -3.44
CA VAL A 181 18.57 8.82 -4.09
C VAL A 181 18.97 9.62 -5.31
N PHE A 182 20.21 10.07 -5.36
CA PHE A 182 20.73 10.90 -6.44
C PHE A 182 21.43 10.06 -7.51
N GLN A 183 21.22 10.45 -8.75
CA GLN A 183 22.10 10.16 -9.87
C GLN A 183 22.47 11.48 -10.53
N ASP A 184 23.77 11.77 -10.60
CA ASP A 184 24.27 13.09 -10.98
C ASP A 184 23.62 14.18 -10.07
N ASP A 185 23.07 15.24 -10.64
CA ASP A 185 22.45 16.35 -9.91
C ASP A 185 20.91 16.23 -9.86
N LYS A 186 20.33 15.01 -9.96
CA LYS A 186 18.90 14.78 -9.98
C LYS A 186 18.48 13.65 -9.06
N VAL A 187 17.24 13.70 -8.59
CA VAL A 187 16.64 12.64 -7.79
C VAL A 187 16.27 11.47 -8.69
N ALA A 188 17.00 10.38 -8.60
CA ALA A 188 16.73 9.10 -9.26
C ALA A 188 15.66 8.27 -8.54
N GLY A 189 15.27 8.68 -7.33
CA GLY A 189 14.19 8.03 -6.57
C GLY A 189 14.17 8.41 -5.10
N VAL A 190 13.21 7.80 -4.37
CA VAL A 190 13.02 7.94 -2.93
C VAL A 190 13.41 6.65 -2.24
N ALA A 191 14.37 6.68 -1.32
CA ALA A 191 14.77 5.53 -0.52
C ALA A 191 13.60 5.06 0.35
N PHE A 192 13.27 3.74 0.35
CA PHE A 192 12.10 3.30 1.13
C PHE A 192 12.28 1.99 1.89
N MET A 193 13.16 1.09 1.47
CA MET A 193 13.24 -0.23 2.07
C MET A 193 14.65 -0.83 1.97
N GLY A 194 15.14 -1.40 3.08
CA GLY A 194 16.19 -2.42 3.05
C GLY A 194 15.56 -3.82 3.05
N SER A 195 16.28 -4.83 2.60
CA SER A 195 15.82 -6.22 2.66
C SER A 195 16.31 -6.87 3.96
N PRO A 196 15.43 -7.16 4.94
CA PRO A 196 15.83 -7.86 6.14
C PRO A 196 16.44 -9.24 5.78
N GLY A 197 17.67 -9.50 6.21
CA GLY A 197 18.37 -10.77 5.98
C GLY A 197 19.18 -10.86 4.69
N LEU A 198 19.23 -9.80 3.87
CA LEU A 198 20.14 -9.65 2.74
C LEU A 198 21.03 -8.44 2.99
N GLU A 199 22.34 -8.68 3.05
CA GLU A 199 23.33 -7.60 3.15
C GLU A 199 23.38 -6.81 1.83
N ASN A 200 23.64 -5.52 1.91
CA ASN A 200 23.81 -4.62 0.76
C ASN A 200 22.64 -4.69 -0.25
N THR A 201 21.41 -4.69 0.28
CA THR A 201 20.23 -4.73 -0.56
C THR A 201 19.27 -3.62 -0.11
N GLY A 202 19.30 -2.52 -0.85
CA GLY A 202 18.39 -1.38 -0.68
C GLY A 202 17.46 -1.25 -1.89
N PHE A 203 16.30 -0.65 -1.66
CA PHE A 203 15.34 -0.34 -2.72
C PHE A 203 14.88 1.10 -2.65
N PHE A 204 14.67 1.69 -3.81
CA PHE A 204 14.10 3.04 -3.92
C PHE A 204 12.97 3.11 -4.95
N ILE A 205 12.04 4.01 -4.70
CA ILE A 205 10.87 4.29 -5.53
C ILE A 205 11.34 5.12 -6.72
N PRO A 206 11.17 4.67 -7.98
CA PRO A 206 11.70 5.34 -9.15
C PRO A 206 10.90 6.58 -9.57
N PRO A 207 11.48 7.45 -10.42
CA PRO A 207 10.84 8.67 -10.91
C PRO A 207 9.49 8.43 -11.61
N SER A 208 9.29 7.29 -12.28
CA SER A 208 8.01 6.99 -12.93
C SER A 208 6.85 6.87 -11.93
N VAL A 209 7.09 6.32 -10.73
CA VAL A 209 6.09 6.23 -9.66
C VAL A 209 5.92 7.57 -8.97
N ILE A 210 7.03 8.31 -8.75
CA ILE A 210 7.01 9.65 -8.16
C ILE A 210 6.19 10.62 -9.05
N ASN A 211 6.48 10.65 -10.34
CA ASN A 211 5.80 11.54 -11.27
C ASN A 211 4.31 11.22 -11.40
N HIS A 212 3.94 9.91 -11.42
CA HIS A 212 2.53 9.52 -11.38
C HIS A 212 1.83 10.09 -10.14
N PHE A 213 2.43 9.92 -8.96
CA PHE A 213 1.86 10.45 -7.70
C PHE A 213 1.75 11.97 -7.71
N LEU A 214 2.77 12.70 -8.19
CA LEU A 214 2.75 14.17 -8.27
C LEU A 214 1.71 14.68 -9.28
N GLU A 215 1.52 13.98 -10.41
CA GLU A 215 0.49 14.28 -11.39
C GLU A 215 -0.91 14.01 -10.82
N ASP A 216 -1.12 12.86 -10.16
CA ASP A 216 -2.38 12.47 -9.55
C ASP A 216 -2.87 13.50 -8.51
N ILE A 217 -1.97 14.02 -7.67
CA ILE A 217 -2.32 15.02 -6.64
C ILE A 217 -2.42 16.45 -7.17
N SER A 218 -2.12 16.71 -8.44
CA SER A 218 -2.06 18.06 -9.01
C SER A 218 -3.41 18.78 -9.03
N ASP A 219 -4.51 18.05 -9.04
CA ASP A 219 -5.89 18.58 -8.95
C ASP A 219 -6.40 18.68 -7.50
N GLY A 220 -5.54 18.40 -6.50
CA GLY A 220 -5.87 18.40 -5.07
C GLY A 220 -6.49 17.11 -4.56
N ARG A 221 -6.53 16.04 -5.37
CA ARG A 221 -7.05 14.73 -5.00
C ARG A 221 -5.96 13.67 -5.14
N ASN A 222 -6.07 12.63 -4.35
CA ASN A 222 -5.28 11.41 -4.51
C ASN A 222 -6.22 10.28 -4.93
N ASP A 223 -6.35 10.05 -6.22
CA ASP A 223 -7.17 8.97 -6.78
C ASP A 223 -6.45 7.60 -6.66
N GLY A 224 -5.12 7.60 -6.74
CA GLY A 224 -4.26 6.43 -6.66
C GLY A 224 -3.98 5.79 -8.03
N PHE A 225 -3.47 4.55 -8.00
CA PHE A 225 -3.03 3.86 -9.20
C PHE A 225 -4.17 3.03 -9.83
N PRO A 226 -4.58 3.36 -11.05
CA PRO A 226 -5.66 2.65 -11.71
C PRO A 226 -5.26 1.24 -12.14
N LYS A 227 -6.25 0.36 -12.28
CA LYS A 227 -6.08 -1.04 -12.65
C LYS A 227 -6.98 -1.40 -13.83
N VAL A 228 -6.56 -2.43 -14.57
CA VAL A 228 -7.37 -3.05 -15.64
C VAL A 228 -8.26 -4.18 -15.10
N GLY A 229 -7.94 -4.70 -13.92
CA GLY A 229 -8.73 -5.75 -13.26
C GLY A 229 -8.56 -7.14 -13.88
N VAL A 230 -7.37 -7.47 -14.39
CA VAL A 230 -7.06 -8.79 -14.94
C VAL A 230 -5.81 -9.39 -14.31
N ARG A 231 -5.78 -10.72 -14.22
CA ARG A 231 -4.58 -11.49 -13.92
C ARG A 231 -3.98 -12.03 -15.22
N ILE A 232 -2.79 -11.58 -15.54
CA ILE A 232 -2.02 -12.05 -16.70
C ILE A 232 -1.06 -13.14 -16.21
N VAL A 233 -0.92 -14.21 -16.96
CA VAL A 233 -0.02 -15.33 -16.68
C VAL A 233 0.81 -15.67 -17.90
N SER A 234 1.97 -16.27 -17.68
CA SER A 234 2.82 -16.69 -18.79
C SER A 234 2.13 -17.70 -19.70
N LEU A 235 2.42 -17.64 -21.00
CA LEU A 235 1.91 -18.55 -22.03
C LEU A 235 3.09 -19.20 -22.79
N GLN A 236 4.04 -19.77 -22.02
CA GLN A 236 5.22 -20.44 -22.55
C GLN A 236 4.95 -21.90 -22.97
N ASN A 237 3.81 -22.49 -22.55
CA ASN A 237 3.44 -23.86 -22.90
C ASN A 237 3.08 -23.98 -24.40
N PRO A 238 3.88 -24.69 -25.23
CA PRO A 238 3.64 -24.77 -26.68
C PRO A 238 2.34 -25.49 -27.04
N ALA A 239 1.88 -26.43 -26.20
CA ALA A 239 0.61 -27.14 -26.44
C ALA A 239 -0.58 -26.20 -26.22
N PHE A 240 -0.53 -25.37 -25.18
CA PHE A 240 -1.58 -24.39 -24.91
C PHE A 240 -1.61 -23.30 -26.00
N ARG A 241 -0.45 -22.84 -26.47
CA ARG A 241 -0.36 -21.89 -27.60
C ARG A 241 -1.03 -22.45 -28.85
N ARG A 242 -0.72 -23.70 -29.23
CA ARG A 242 -1.40 -24.37 -30.37
C ARG A 242 -2.91 -24.49 -30.16
N TYR A 243 -3.36 -24.79 -28.94
CA TYR A 243 -4.79 -24.85 -28.62
C TYR A 243 -5.48 -23.50 -28.89
N LEU A 244 -4.84 -22.39 -28.54
CA LEU A 244 -5.32 -21.04 -28.81
C LEU A 244 -5.10 -20.59 -30.28
N GLY A 245 -4.46 -21.41 -31.10
CA GLY A 245 -4.18 -21.11 -32.52
C GLY A 245 -3.01 -20.17 -32.73
N LEU A 246 -2.07 -20.11 -31.76
CA LEU A 246 -0.85 -19.29 -31.80
C LEU A 246 0.36 -20.13 -32.19
N ASP A 247 1.41 -19.44 -32.69
CA ASP A 247 2.73 -20.03 -32.89
C ASP A 247 3.27 -20.58 -31.55
N PRO A 248 3.80 -21.81 -31.51
CA PRO A 248 4.34 -22.43 -30.31
C PRO A 248 5.43 -21.64 -29.60
N THR A 249 6.17 -20.81 -30.35
CA THR A 249 7.35 -20.07 -29.87
C THR A 249 7.16 -18.55 -29.85
N GLY A 250 5.97 -18.05 -30.15
CA GLY A 250 5.70 -16.62 -30.28
C GLY A 250 5.52 -15.89 -28.93
N ASP A 251 5.30 -14.60 -29.01
CA ASP A 251 5.03 -13.70 -27.88
C ASP A 251 3.56 -13.76 -27.41
N GLY A 252 3.27 -13.02 -26.35
CA GLY A 252 1.96 -12.85 -25.76
C GLY A 252 1.73 -13.66 -24.48
N ALA A 253 1.05 -13.06 -23.52
CA ALA A 253 0.71 -13.63 -22.22
C ALA A 253 -0.81 -13.72 -22.03
N ARG A 254 -1.30 -14.74 -21.34
CA ARG A 254 -2.72 -15.07 -21.27
C ARG A 254 -3.41 -14.37 -20.10
N ILE A 255 -4.62 -13.87 -20.31
CA ILE A 255 -5.52 -13.46 -19.24
C ILE A 255 -6.13 -14.71 -18.61
N ASP A 256 -5.80 -14.96 -17.33
CA ASP A 256 -6.24 -16.13 -16.58
C ASP A 256 -7.56 -15.90 -15.84
N SER A 257 -7.73 -14.72 -15.26
CA SER A 257 -8.95 -14.32 -14.56
C SER A 257 -9.17 -12.82 -14.67
N LEU A 258 -10.43 -12.43 -14.46
CA LEU A 258 -10.87 -11.03 -14.41
C LEU A 258 -11.50 -10.76 -13.05
N THR A 259 -11.47 -9.49 -12.63
CA THR A 259 -12.31 -9.01 -11.52
C THR A 259 -13.72 -8.74 -12.04
N ASP A 260 -14.70 -8.67 -11.14
CA ASP A 260 -16.09 -8.34 -11.47
C ASP A 260 -16.22 -7.07 -12.32
N TYR A 261 -15.38 -6.07 -12.03
CA TYR A 261 -15.35 -4.84 -12.79
C TYR A 261 -14.92 -5.08 -14.24
N ALA A 262 -13.83 -5.81 -14.46
CA ALA A 262 -13.32 -6.08 -15.80
C ALA A 262 -14.29 -6.96 -16.60
N GLU A 263 -14.97 -7.90 -15.94
CA GLU A 263 -16.03 -8.72 -16.55
C GLU A 263 -17.23 -7.87 -16.98
N LYS A 264 -17.72 -6.98 -16.09
CA LYS A 264 -18.84 -6.05 -16.38
C LYS A 264 -18.50 -5.07 -17.52
N ALA A 265 -17.24 -4.65 -17.61
CA ALA A 265 -16.78 -3.79 -18.71
C ALA A 265 -16.81 -4.52 -20.08
N GLY A 266 -16.70 -5.86 -20.10
CA GLY A 266 -16.85 -6.72 -21.28
C GLY A 266 -15.78 -6.55 -22.38
N LEU A 267 -14.75 -5.74 -22.14
CA LEU A 267 -13.69 -5.43 -23.10
C LEU A 267 -12.63 -6.53 -23.19
N LEU A 268 -12.29 -7.09 -22.03
CA LEU A 268 -11.32 -8.18 -21.87
C LEU A 268 -12.05 -9.46 -21.49
N LYS A 269 -11.47 -10.61 -21.84
CA LYS A 269 -12.05 -11.92 -21.55
C LYS A 269 -10.99 -12.89 -21.07
N LYS A 270 -11.41 -13.87 -20.30
CA LYS A 270 -10.56 -15.02 -19.98
C LYS A 270 -10.08 -15.68 -21.26
N ASP A 271 -8.84 -16.14 -21.26
CA ASP A 271 -8.12 -16.75 -22.39
C ASP A 271 -7.77 -15.79 -23.55
N ASP A 272 -8.04 -14.48 -23.44
CA ASP A 272 -7.39 -13.51 -24.32
C ASP A 272 -5.87 -13.58 -24.13
N VAL A 273 -5.12 -13.45 -25.22
CA VAL A 273 -3.68 -13.35 -25.16
C VAL A 273 -3.28 -11.90 -25.42
N VAL A 274 -2.67 -11.28 -24.44
CA VAL A 274 -2.17 -9.90 -24.54
C VAL A 274 -0.88 -9.92 -25.36
N LEU A 275 -0.91 -9.31 -26.54
CA LEU A 275 0.22 -9.21 -27.46
C LEU A 275 0.99 -7.90 -27.28
N GLU A 276 0.28 -6.81 -26.97
CA GLU A 276 0.85 -5.48 -26.83
C GLU A 276 0.05 -4.66 -25.81
N VAL A 277 0.71 -3.89 -24.99
CA VAL A 277 0.11 -2.93 -24.06
C VAL A 277 0.74 -1.57 -24.31
N ASP A 278 -0.05 -0.59 -24.74
CA ASP A 278 0.37 0.79 -25.01
C ASP A 278 1.65 0.87 -25.85
N GLY A 279 1.69 0.16 -26.98
CA GLY A 279 2.82 0.09 -27.90
C GLY A 279 3.98 -0.82 -27.44
N SER A 280 3.92 -1.39 -26.23
CA SER A 280 4.94 -2.30 -25.73
C SER A 280 4.57 -3.75 -25.99
N ARG A 281 5.39 -4.46 -26.75
CA ARG A 281 5.20 -5.89 -27.07
C ARG A 281 5.37 -6.76 -25.85
N VAL A 282 4.42 -7.67 -25.60
CA VAL A 282 4.38 -8.56 -24.42
C VAL A 282 4.97 -9.93 -24.79
N GLY A 283 6.02 -10.34 -24.13
CA GLY A 283 6.62 -11.67 -24.28
C GLY A 283 5.74 -12.79 -23.74
N SER A 284 6.05 -14.04 -24.10
CA SER A 284 5.32 -15.22 -23.62
C SER A 284 5.39 -15.45 -22.11
N ASP A 285 6.31 -14.83 -21.43
CA ASP A 285 6.46 -14.82 -19.97
C ASP A 285 5.73 -13.66 -19.28
N GLY A 286 5.04 -12.80 -20.03
CA GLY A 286 4.32 -11.63 -19.53
C GLY A 286 5.20 -10.39 -19.36
N THR A 287 6.45 -10.42 -19.79
CA THR A 287 7.34 -9.26 -19.70
C THR A 287 7.30 -8.37 -20.93
N ILE A 288 7.71 -7.12 -20.77
CA ILE A 288 7.95 -6.11 -21.79
C ILE A 288 9.35 -5.54 -21.63
N LEU A 289 9.81 -4.85 -22.66
CA LEU A 289 11.01 -4.02 -22.57
C LEU A 289 10.57 -2.56 -22.29
N LEU A 290 10.78 -2.11 -21.05
CA LEU A 290 10.42 -0.77 -20.59
C LEU A 290 11.71 0.02 -20.29
N ASP A 291 11.97 1.10 -21.03
CA ASP A 291 13.18 1.92 -20.88
C ASP A 291 14.47 1.08 -20.88
N GLY A 292 14.54 0.04 -21.73
CA GLY A 292 15.67 -0.90 -21.81
C GLY A 292 15.72 -1.99 -20.73
N ASN A 293 14.76 -2.01 -19.80
CA ASN A 293 14.67 -2.99 -18.74
C ASN A 293 13.55 -3.99 -19.01
N ARG A 294 13.83 -5.28 -18.77
CA ARG A 294 12.81 -6.33 -18.88
C ARG A 294 12.00 -6.40 -17.58
N VAL A 295 10.74 -5.95 -17.65
CA VAL A 295 9.81 -5.90 -16.51
C VAL A 295 8.49 -6.53 -16.86
N TYR A 296 7.70 -6.92 -15.88
CA TYR A 296 6.35 -7.45 -16.11
C TYR A 296 5.43 -6.39 -16.73
N CYS A 297 4.57 -6.76 -17.67
CA CYS A 297 3.80 -5.81 -18.49
C CYS A 297 2.88 -4.89 -17.70
N THR A 298 2.49 -5.27 -16.47
CA THR A 298 1.70 -4.41 -15.58
C THR A 298 2.45 -3.14 -15.13
N ALA A 299 3.78 -3.05 -15.33
CA ALA A 299 4.54 -1.82 -15.06
C ALA A 299 4.09 -0.64 -15.94
N VAL A 300 3.62 -0.90 -17.16
CA VAL A 300 3.07 0.17 -18.04
C VAL A 300 1.79 0.76 -17.46
N LEU A 301 0.96 -0.07 -16.81
CA LEU A 301 -0.30 0.37 -16.20
C LEU A 301 -0.07 1.43 -15.12
N GLN A 302 1.08 1.39 -14.45
CA GLN A 302 1.43 2.33 -13.37
C GLN A 302 1.80 3.74 -13.88
N ARG A 303 1.90 3.93 -15.20
CA ARG A 303 2.12 5.23 -15.84
C ARG A 303 0.82 5.94 -16.19
N ALA A 304 -0.30 5.20 -16.26
CA ALA A 304 -1.59 5.74 -16.66
C ALA A 304 -2.33 6.37 -15.48
N GLN A 305 -2.98 7.50 -15.73
CA GLN A 305 -3.85 8.17 -14.76
C GLN A 305 -5.28 7.65 -14.84
N LYS A 306 -6.06 7.87 -13.79
CA LYS A 306 -7.49 7.53 -13.74
C LYS A 306 -8.24 8.18 -14.90
N GLY A 307 -9.08 7.38 -15.57
CA GLY A 307 -9.91 7.82 -16.71
C GLY A 307 -9.19 7.80 -18.05
N GLN A 308 -7.88 7.66 -18.10
CA GLN A 308 -7.16 7.42 -19.35
C GLN A 308 -7.60 6.09 -19.97
N ARG A 309 -7.43 5.95 -21.27
CA ARG A 309 -7.72 4.71 -21.99
C ARG A 309 -6.43 4.11 -22.51
N LEU A 310 -6.17 2.87 -22.09
CA LEU A 310 -4.99 2.13 -22.50
C LEU A 310 -5.30 1.26 -23.72
N LYS A 311 -4.47 1.35 -24.75
CA LYS A 311 -4.59 0.49 -25.93
C LYS A 311 -3.96 -0.87 -25.65
N ILE A 312 -4.73 -1.93 -25.85
CA ILE A 312 -4.26 -3.31 -25.67
C ILE A 312 -4.56 -4.08 -26.94
N LYS A 313 -3.52 -4.64 -27.56
CA LYS A 313 -3.66 -5.56 -28.67
C LYS A 313 -3.76 -6.99 -28.14
N LEU A 314 -4.78 -7.70 -28.58
CA LEU A 314 -5.14 -9.02 -28.07
C LEU A 314 -5.23 -10.03 -29.22
N TRP A 315 -4.94 -11.27 -28.89
CA TRP A 315 -5.37 -12.43 -29.68
C TRP A 315 -6.61 -13.03 -29.05
N ARG A 316 -7.72 -13.04 -29.79
CA ARG A 316 -9.01 -13.57 -29.35
C ARG A 316 -9.69 -14.29 -30.51
N GLY A 317 -10.13 -15.53 -30.31
CA GLY A 317 -10.86 -16.29 -31.34
C GLY A 317 -10.06 -16.44 -32.65
N ARG A 318 -8.75 -16.64 -32.55
CA ARG A 318 -7.79 -16.76 -33.65
C ARG A 318 -7.64 -15.50 -34.51
N LYS A 319 -7.90 -14.34 -33.95
CA LYS A 319 -7.73 -13.03 -34.64
C LYS A 319 -7.07 -12.03 -33.69
N GLU A 320 -6.29 -11.16 -34.29
CA GLU A 320 -5.81 -9.97 -33.57
C GLU A 320 -6.93 -8.94 -33.51
N ILE A 321 -7.13 -8.36 -32.32
CA ILE A 321 -8.05 -7.24 -32.08
C ILE A 321 -7.36 -6.19 -31.22
N GLU A 322 -7.79 -4.95 -31.32
CA GLU A 322 -7.36 -3.88 -30.44
C GLU A 322 -8.54 -3.38 -29.63
N VAL A 323 -8.31 -3.19 -28.34
CA VAL A 323 -9.30 -2.64 -27.41
C VAL A 323 -8.70 -1.46 -26.65
N ALA A 324 -9.51 -0.45 -26.36
CA ALA A 324 -9.10 0.68 -25.52
C ALA A 324 -9.79 0.55 -24.16
N VAL A 325 -9.03 0.11 -23.16
CA VAL A 325 -9.53 -0.20 -21.83
C VAL A 325 -9.46 1.05 -20.94
N PRO A 326 -10.57 1.49 -20.33
CA PRO A 326 -10.55 2.61 -19.41
C PRO A 326 -9.83 2.21 -18.11
N MET A 327 -8.95 3.10 -17.64
CA MET A 327 -8.21 2.93 -16.40
C MET A 327 -9.06 3.38 -15.22
N GLY A 328 -9.43 2.45 -14.34
CA GLY A 328 -10.30 2.69 -13.17
C GLY A 328 -9.64 2.42 -11.84
N ILE A 329 -10.14 3.06 -10.78
CA ILE A 329 -9.73 2.80 -9.41
C ILE A 329 -10.68 1.77 -8.79
N HIS A 330 -10.12 0.66 -8.33
CA HIS A 330 -10.85 -0.45 -7.73
C HIS A 330 -10.25 -0.82 -6.38
N ARG A 331 -11.09 -0.86 -5.35
CA ARG A 331 -10.70 -1.12 -3.95
C ARG A 331 -11.14 -2.51 -3.46
N GLU A 332 -11.36 -3.44 -4.36
CA GLU A 332 -11.82 -4.80 -4.05
C GLU A 332 -10.87 -5.58 -3.13
N ASP A 333 -9.62 -5.18 -3.07
CA ASP A 333 -8.56 -5.80 -2.27
C ASP A 333 -8.16 -4.98 -1.03
N ALA A 334 -8.97 -3.99 -0.63
CA ALA A 334 -8.65 -3.11 0.50
C ALA A 334 -8.42 -3.88 1.81
N ASN A 335 -9.22 -4.93 2.06
CA ASN A 335 -9.13 -5.72 3.30
C ASN A 335 -7.89 -6.64 3.36
N THR A 336 -7.19 -6.87 2.24
CA THR A 336 -5.99 -7.71 2.16
C THR A 336 -4.69 -6.93 2.26
N GLY A 337 -4.75 -5.59 2.25
CA GLY A 337 -3.65 -4.67 2.49
C GLY A 337 -3.64 -4.12 3.92
N ASN A 338 -2.53 -3.47 4.29
CA ASN A 338 -2.46 -2.72 5.54
C ASN A 338 -3.32 -1.47 5.44
N LEU A 339 -4.02 -1.14 6.51
CA LEU A 339 -4.80 0.09 6.64
C LEU A 339 -4.01 1.12 7.43
N TYR A 340 -4.02 2.35 6.95
CA TYR A 340 -3.33 3.47 7.59
C TYR A 340 -4.27 4.65 7.76
N ASP A 341 -4.04 5.45 8.79
CA ASP A 341 -4.73 6.71 9.07
C ASP A 341 -6.26 6.60 9.15
N THR A 342 -6.76 5.37 9.23
CA THR A 342 -8.19 5.06 9.35
C THR A 342 -8.43 4.28 10.65
N GLN A 343 -9.22 4.85 11.54
CA GLN A 343 -9.55 4.18 12.80
C GLN A 343 -10.38 2.93 12.56
N PRO A 344 -10.12 1.81 13.27
CA PRO A 344 -10.88 0.58 13.12
C PRO A 344 -12.37 0.80 13.40
N ARG A 345 -13.20 0.28 12.54
CA ARG A 345 -14.66 0.24 12.70
C ARG A 345 -15.05 -0.84 13.71
N TYR A 346 -16.09 -0.61 14.47
CA TYR A 346 -16.58 -1.60 15.42
C TYR A 346 -18.04 -1.38 15.81
N PHE A 347 -18.65 -2.42 16.35
CA PHE A 347 -19.92 -2.38 17.05
C PHE A 347 -19.83 -3.27 18.32
N VAL A 348 -20.36 -2.76 19.44
CA VAL A 348 -20.41 -3.47 20.70
C VAL A 348 -21.87 -3.61 21.13
N TYR A 349 -22.32 -4.83 21.37
CA TYR A 349 -23.65 -5.12 21.87
C TYR A 349 -23.59 -6.26 22.89
N ALA A 350 -24.16 -6.06 24.07
CA ALA A 350 -24.15 -7.02 25.17
C ALA A 350 -22.75 -7.59 25.49
N GLY A 351 -21.70 -6.76 25.32
CA GLY A 351 -20.30 -7.16 25.51
C GLY A 351 -19.65 -7.86 24.32
N LEU A 352 -20.41 -8.19 23.29
CA LEU A 352 -19.87 -8.77 22.06
C LEU A 352 -19.27 -7.66 21.18
N VAL A 353 -18.00 -7.79 20.80
CA VAL A 353 -17.27 -6.82 20.01
C VAL A 353 -17.14 -7.31 18.57
N PHE A 354 -17.80 -6.63 17.64
CA PHE A 354 -17.76 -6.93 16.22
C PHE A 354 -16.86 -5.94 15.49
N THR A 355 -16.04 -6.42 14.57
CA THR A 355 -15.16 -5.59 13.72
C THR A 355 -15.01 -6.23 12.33
N PRO A 356 -14.76 -5.43 11.28
CA PRO A 356 -14.43 -5.99 9.98
C PRO A 356 -13.18 -6.87 10.01
N LEU A 357 -13.21 -7.95 9.25
CA LEU A 357 -12.06 -8.82 9.02
C LEU A 357 -11.11 -8.13 8.05
N THR A 358 -9.96 -7.70 8.53
CA THR A 358 -8.90 -7.06 7.75
C THR A 358 -7.55 -7.74 7.99
N LEU A 359 -6.57 -7.45 7.13
CA LEU A 359 -5.19 -7.92 7.35
C LEU A 359 -4.65 -7.46 8.70
N ASP A 360 -4.92 -6.19 9.08
CA ASP A 360 -4.42 -5.66 10.36
C ASP A 360 -5.07 -6.32 11.55
N TYR A 361 -6.36 -6.67 11.47
CA TYR A 361 -7.01 -7.50 12.48
C TYR A 361 -6.33 -8.87 12.58
N VAL A 362 -6.11 -9.56 11.47
CA VAL A 362 -5.48 -10.90 11.47
C VAL A 362 -4.06 -10.84 12.01
N LYS A 363 -3.31 -9.76 11.82
CA LYS A 363 -1.98 -9.56 12.42
C LYS A 363 -1.97 -9.52 13.94
N THR A 364 -3.12 -9.27 14.60
CA THR A 364 -3.22 -9.35 16.07
C THR A 364 -2.98 -10.76 16.61
N PHE A 365 -3.02 -11.79 15.76
CA PHE A 365 -2.62 -13.16 16.11
C PHE A 365 -1.10 -13.33 16.22
N GLY A 366 -0.30 -12.30 15.95
CA GLY A 366 1.16 -12.28 16.08
C GLY A 366 1.90 -12.47 14.76
N ARG A 367 3.24 -12.57 14.84
CA ARG A 367 4.11 -12.65 13.65
C ARG A 367 3.78 -13.83 12.72
N ASN A 368 3.35 -14.94 13.30
CA ASN A 368 3.01 -16.16 12.57
C ASN A 368 1.51 -16.28 12.27
N TRP A 369 0.80 -15.17 12.14
CA TRP A 369 -0.65 -15.14 11.97
C TRP A 369 -1.16 -16.06 10.85
N ARG A 370 -0.39 -16.24 9.76
CA ARG A 370 -0.79 -17.12 8.64
C ARG A 370 -1.01 -18.58 9.03
N SER A 371 -0.34 -19.04 10.10
CA SER A 371 -0.46 -20.41 10.62
C SER A 371 -1.25 -20.48 11.94
N VAL A 372 -1.53 -19.35 12.58
CA VAL A 372 -2.19 -19.29 13.89
C VAL A 372 -3.65 -18.81 13.78
N ALA A 373 -3.94 -17.91 12.84
CA ALA A 373 -5.30 -17.42 12.62
C ALA A 373 -6.22 -18.54 12.13
N ASN A 374 -7.51 -18.41 12.43
CA ASN A 374 -8.50 -19.36 11.98
C ASN A 374 -8.48 -19.50 10.45
N LEU A 375 -8.51 -20.73 9.97
CA LEU A 375 -8.43 -21.05 8.55
C LEU A 375 -9.52 -20.34 7.73
N GLU A 376 -10.74 -20.23 8.30
CA GLU A 376 -11.86 -19.54 7.65
C GLU A 376 -11.56 -18.07 7.39
N MET A 377 -10.88 -17.36 8.31
CA MET A 377 -10.49 -15.96 8.12
C MET A 377 -9.46 -15.81 7.00
N VAL A 378 -8.46 -16.68 6.98
CA VAL A 378 -7.42 -16.68 5.94
C VAL A 378 -8.01 -17.04 4.59
N TYR A 379 -8.93 -18.01 4.56
CA TYR A 379 -9.64 -18.42 3.36
C TYR A 379 -10.51 -17.30 2.80
N GLU A 380 -11.31 -16.63 3.64
CA GLU A 380 -12.17 -15.50 3.25
C GLU A 380 -11.36 -14.36 2.65
N LEU A 381 -10.22 -13.99 3.27
CA LEU A 381 -9.39 -12.88 2.78
C LEU A 381 -8.66 -13.18 1.46
N TYR A 382 -8.14 -14.40 1.28
CA TYR A 382 -7.16 -14.66 0.22
C TYR A 382 -7.59 -15.68 -0.83
N TYR A 383 -8.51 -16.58 -0.53
CA TYR A 383 -8.84 -17.70 -1.42
C TYR A 383 -10.26 -17.67 -1.95
N GLN A 384 -11.23 -17.23 -1.14
CA GLN A 384 -12.66 -17.31 -1.47
C GLN A 384 -13.00 -16.60 -2.79
N ARG A 385 -12.42 -15.43 -3.02
CA ARG A 385 -12.62 -14.66 -4.26
C ARG A 385 -12.21 -15.41 -5.53
N ASN A 386 -11.19 -16.24 -5.44
CA ASN A 386 -10.70 -17.00 -6.58
C ASN A 386 -11.46 -18.34 -6.76
N GLU A 387 -11.93 -18.95 -5.67
CA GLU A 387 -12.56 -20.27 -5.69
C GLU A 387 -14.08 -20.20 -5.76
N LYS A 388 -14.69 -19.25 -5.05
CA LYS A 388 -16.14 -19.08 -4.92
C LYS A 388 -16.52 -17.59 -4.95
N PRO A 389 -16.31 -16.90 -6.06
CA PRO A 389 -16.54 -15.44 -6.14
C PRO A 389 -17.96 -15.03 -5.77
N GLU A 390 -18.96 -15.91 -6.05
CA GLU A 390 -20.36 -15.67 -5.72
C GLU A 390 -20.66 -15.66 -4.20
N LYS A 391 -19.71 -16.12 -3.37
CA LYS A 391 -19.83 -16.16 -1.91
C LYS A 391 -19.04 -15.11 -1.19
N VAL A 392 -18.26 -14.29 -1.93
CA VAL A 392 -17.44 -13.22 -1.35
C VAL A 392 -18.32 -12.21 -0.64
N ARG A 393 -17.99 -11.89 0.60
CA ARG A 393 -18.59 -10.79 1.35
C ARG A 393 -17.83 -9.51 1.06
N PRO A 394 -18.51 -8.37 0.84
CA PRO A 394 -17.86 -7.08 0.67
C PRO A 394 -16.97 -6.72 1.87
N GLU A 395 -17.45 -6.98 3.09
CA GLU A 395 -16.74 -6.69 4.33
C GLU A 395 -17.07 -7.77 5.37
N PRO A 396 -16.36 -8.92 5.37
CA PRO A 396 -16.58 -9.98 6.36
C PRO A 396 -16.40 -9.44 7.78
N VAL A 397 -17.22 -9.92 8.74
CA VAL A 397 -17.20 -9.45 10.14
C VAL A 397 -16.79 -10.57 11.07
N VAL A 398 -16.03 -10.22 12.10
CA VAL A 398 -15.58 -11.13 13.17
C VAL A 398 -16.08 -10.69 14.54
N LEU A 399 -16.32 -11.64 15.43
CA LEU A 399 -16.40 -11.44 16.87
C LEU A 399 -14.96 -11.32 17.40
N ALA A 400 -14.48 -10.10 17.61
CA ALA A 400 -13.10 -9.83 18.01
C ALA A 400 -12.83 -10.20 19.47
N ALA A 401 -13.76 -9.85 20.36
CA ALA A 401 -13.66 -10.09 21.79
C ALA A 401 -15.04 -10.16 22.42
N THR A 402 -15.11 -10.71 23.64
CA THR A 402 -16.28 -10.68 24.51
C THR A 402 -15.91 -10.02 25.81
N MET A 403 -16.61 -8.94 26.17
CA MET A 403 -16.51 -8.25 27.45
C MET A 403 -17.41 -8.98 28.44
N ALA A 404 -16.81 -9.60 29.44
CA ALA A 404 -17.53 -10.47 30.39
C ALA A 404 -18.63 -9.70 31.16
N HIS A 405 -19.84 -10.24 31.14
CA HIS A 405 -20.98 -9.74 31.90
C HIS A 405 -21.97 -10.89 32.15
N PRO A 406 -22.79 -10.87 33.23
CA PRO A 406 -23.78 -11.94 33.46
C PRO A 406 -24.68 -12.25 32.26
N VAL A 407 -25.00 -11.27 31.43
CA VAL A 407 -25.86 -11.46 30.25
C VAL A 407 -25.25 -12.37 29.18
N ASN A 408 -23.93 -12.47 29.12
CA ASN A 408 -23.21 -13.29 28.13
C ASN A 408 -22.38 -14.44 28.76
N ALA A 409 -22.52 -14.66 30.08
CA ALA A 409 -21.71 -15.62 30.81
C ALA A 409 -21.92 -17.08 30.38
N ASP A 410 -23.14 -17.41 29.94
CA ASP A 410 -23.52 -18.77 29.52
C ASP A 410 -23.24 -19.03 28.03
N LEU A 411 -22.81 -18.01 27.24
CA LEU A 411 -22.51 -18.18 25.85
C LEU A 411 -21.18 -18.92 25.67
N ARG A 412 -21.16 -19.95 24.84
CA ARG A 412 -19.93 -20.69 24.48
C ARG A 412 -19.23 -20.03 23.30
N LEU A 413 -18.95 -18.74 23.45
CA LEU A 413 -18.38 -17.94 22.38
C LEU A 413 -16.88 -18.23 22.25
N ALA A 414 -16.48 -18.65 21.08
CA ALA A 414 -15.10 -18.58 20.64
C ALA A 414 -14.84 -17.16 20.13
N ASN A 415 -14.10 -16.34 20.89
CA ASN A 415 -13.58 -15.08 20.39
C ASN A 415 -12.74 -15.32 19.14
N ARG A 416 -12.63 -14.29 18.30
CA ARG A 416 -11.87 -14.34 17.05
C ARG A 416 -12.43 -15.33 16.05
N THR A 417 -13.74 -15.35 15.89
CA THR A 417 -14.48 -16.21 14.95
C THR A 417 -15.30 -15.35 14.00
N MET A 418 -15.40 -15.76 12.74
CA MET A 418 -16.22 -15.07 11.73
C MET A 418 -17.71 -15.25 12.00
N ILE A 419 -18.47 -14.18 11.75
CA ILE A 419 -19.94 -14.20 11.76
C ILE A 419 -20.44 -14.63 10.39
N ASP A 420 -21.41 -15.56 10.37
CA ASP A 420 -22.12 -15.95 9.15
C ASP A 420 -23.48 -15.26 9.06
N GLU A 421 -24.28 -15.37 10.13
CA GLU A 421 -25.65 -14.90 10.14
C GLU A 421 -26.05 -14.42 11.54
N ILE A 422 -26.87 -13.38 11.62
CA ILE A 422 -27.51 -12.95 12.86
C ILE A 422 -29.00 -12.79 12.61
N ASN A 423 -29.84 -13.45 13.44
CA ASN A 423 -31.30 -13.39 13.34
C ASN A 423 -31.87 -13.73 11.95
N GLY A 424 -31.26 -14.69 11.24
CA GLY A 424 -31.65 -15.07 9.87
C GLY A 424 -31.12 -14.12 8.77
N ARG A 425 -30.41 -13.06 9.13
CA ARG A 425 -29.76 -12.15 8.16
C ARG A 425 -28.32 -12.60 7.94
N ARG A 426 -27.94 -12.90 6.71
CA ARG A 426 -26.54 -13.08 6.32
C ARG A 426 -25.78 -11.77 6.52
N ILE A 427 -24.61 -11.83 7.12
CA ILE A 427 -23.77 -10.65 7.42
C ILE A 427 -22.79 -10.43 6.27
N GLU A 428 -22.98 -9.34 5.54
CA GLU A 428 -22.14 -8.91 4.41
C GLU A 428 -21.16 -7.79 4.81
N ASN A 429 -21.50 -7.03 5.88
CA ASN A 429 -20.73 -5.89 6.40
C ASN A 429 -21.10 -5.60 7.86
N LEU A 430 -20.42 -4.63 8.47
CA LEU A 430 -20.64 -4.26 9.87
C LEU A 430 -22.03 -3.61 10.10
N GLU A 431 -22.55 -2.88 9.13
CA GLU A 431 -23.90 -2.29 9.17
C GLU A 431 -24.99 -3.35 9.28
N ASP A 432 -24.81 -4.50 8.62
CA ASP A 432 -25.74 -5.62 8.72
C ASP A 432 -25.80 -6.18 10.13
N VAL A 433 -24.68 -6.23 10.86
CA VAL A 433 -24.66 -6.64 12.27
C VAL A 433 -25.52 -5.69 13.11
N VAL A 434 -25.33 -4.38 12.95
CA VAL A 434 -26.12 -3.37 13.67
C VAL A 434 -27.60 -3.52 13.36
N ALA A 435 -27.95 -3.63 12.09
CA ALA A 435 -29.34 -3.78 11.64
C ALA A 435 -29.96 -5.09 12.14
N ALA A 436 -29.23 -6.21 12.10
CA ALA A 436 -29.72 -7.51 12.55
C ALA A 436 -30.08 -7.53 14.06
N PHE A 437 -29.31 -6.85 14.89
CA PHE A 437 -29.65 -6.70 16.31
C PHE A 437 -30.81 -5.72 16.53
N LYS A 438 -30.83 -4.59 15.82
CA LYS A 438 -31.86 -3.56 15.97
C LYS A 438 -33.24 -4.03 15.48
N ASP A 439 -33.29 -4.67 14.32
CA ASP A 439 -34.56 -4.99 13.61
C ASP A 439 -35.16 -6.34 14.08
N ASN A 440 -34.62 -6.96 15.12
CA ASN A 440 -35.08 -8.24 15.59
C ASN A 440 -36.41 -8.13 16.34
N ALA A 441 -37.41 -8.84 15.87
CA ALA A 441 -38.75 -8.93 16.51
C ALA A 441 -38.84 -10.09 17.52
N MET A 442 -37.87 -10.98 17.59
CA MET A 442 -37.85 -12.13 18.53
C MET A 442 -37.38 -11.68 19.92
N GLU A 443 -37.71 -12.49 20.92
CA GLU A 443 -37.24 -12.30 22.32
C GLU A 443 -35.75 -12.66 22.49
N GLN A 444 -35.18 -13.40 21.54
CA GLN A 444 -33.78 -13.82 21.56
C GLN A 444 -33.07 -13.35 20.30
N HIS A 445 -31.76 -13.13 20.40
CA HIS A 445 -30.86 -12.99 19.28
C HIS A 445 -30.16 -14.30 18.99
N ILE A 446 -30.22 -14.76 17.75
CA ILE A 446 -29.57 -16.00 17.28
C ILE A 446 -28.34 -15.57 16.46
N ILE A 447 -27.16 -15.98 16.90
CA ILE A 447 -25.88 -15.68 16.25
C ILE A 447 -25.31 -16.98 15.72
N LYS A 448 -25.08 -17.04 14.41
CA LYS A 448 -24.46 -18.17 13.73
C LYS A 448 -23.08 -17.78 13.23
N PHE A 449 -22.11 -18.59 13.57
CA PHE A 449 -20.71 -18.41 13.19
C PHE A 449 -20.36 -19.23 11.94
N ALA A 450 -19.34 -18.82 11.21
CA ALA A 450 -18.84 -19.54 10.03
C ALA A 450 -18.39 -20.98 10.36
N SER A 451 -17.99 -21.25 11.58
CA SER A 451 -17.70 -22.61 12.10
C SER A 451 -18.92 -23.51 12.19
N GLY A 452 -20.14 -23.00 11.99
CA GLY A 452 -21.41 -23.71 12.20
C GLY A 452 -21.94 -23.67 13.64
N THR A 453 -21.19 -23.11 14.59
CA THR A 453 -21.66 -22.89 15.98
C THR A 453 -22.82 -21.89 15.96
N VAL A 454 -23.82 -22.13 16.80
CA VAL A 454 -24.98 -21.24 16.99
C VAL A 454 -25.10 -20.90 18.48
N GLU A 455 -25.28 -19.61 18.78
CA GLU A 455 -25.49 -19.11 20.12
C GLU A 455 -26.77 -18.28 20.19
N CYS A 456 -27.35 -18.26 21.38
CA CYS A 456 -28.61 -17.56 21.64
C CYS A 456 -28.44 -16.59 22.81
N LEU A 457 -28.79 -15.32 22.60
CA LEU A 457 -28.68 -14.26 23.59
C LEU A 457 -30.07 -13.69 23.91
N ASP A 458 -30.42 -13.57 25.20
CA ASP A 458 -31.66 -12.91 25.62
C ASP A 458 -31.62 -11.42 25.23
N LYS A 459 -32.63 -10.98 24.47
CA LYS A 459 -32.67 -9.62 23.95
C LYS A 459 -32.90 -8.58 25.04
N ALA A 460 -33.86 -8.81 25.93
CA ALA A 460 -34.21 -7.83 26.96
C ALA A 460 -33.04 -7.64 27.95
N GLY A 461 -32.39 -8.71 28.35
CA GLY A 461 -31.20 -8.67 29.17
C GLY A 461 -30.03 -7.97 28.46
N ALA A 462 -29.83 -8.25 27.17
CA ALA A 462 -28.79 -7.62 26.35
C ALA A 462 -28.99 -6.10 26.21
N ASP A 463 -30.19 -5.67 25.87
CA ASP A 463 -30.56 -4.24 25.75
C ASP A 463 -30.33 -3.51 27.10
N SER A 464 -30.74 -4.12 28.21
CA SER A 464 -30.58 -3.56 29.56
C SER A 464 -29.11 -3.45 29.98
N ALA A 465 -28.29 -4.43 29.68
CA ALA A 465 -26.91 -4.52 30.14
C ALA A 465 -25.94 -3.65 29.32
N ASN A 466 -26.30 -3.26 28.10
CA ASN A 466 -25.34 -2.68 27.17
C ASN A 466 -24.67 -1.39 27.69
N ALA A 467 -25.43 -0.48 28.31
CA ALA A 467 -24.90 0.77 28.87
C ALA A 467 -23.93 0.54 30.04
N GLU A 468 -24.24 -0.42 30.92
CA GLU A 468 -23.37 -0.79 32.05
C GLU A 468 -22.05 -1.40 31.54
N ILE A 469 -22.11 -2.28 30.52
CA ILE A 469 -20.93 -2.89 29.91
C ILE A 469 -20.02 -1.83 29.30
N LEU A 470 -20.57 -0.90 28.50
CA LEU A 470 -19.78 0.18 27.90
C LEU A 470 -19.07 1.01 28.97
N SER A 471 -19.76 1.37 30.04
CA SER A 471 -19.21 2.12 31.17
C SER A 471 -18.11 1.33 31.90
N THR A 472 -18.36 0.07 32.23
CA THR A 472 -17.44 -0.80 33.00
C THR A 472 -16.12 -1.01 32.25
N TYR A 473 -16.17 -1.18 30.92
CA TYR A 473 -14.98 -1.42 30.10
C TYR A 473 -14.38 -0.14 29.50
N GLY A 474 -14.93 1.04 29.84
CA GLY A 474 -14.43 2.32 29.33
C GLY A 474 -14.55 2.46 27.82
N ILE A 475 -15.62 1.94 27.22
CA ILE A 475 -15.90 2.00 25.80
C ILE A 475 -16.69 3.29 25.54
N PRO A 476 -16.15 4.29 24.80
CA PRO A 476 -16.72 5.63 24.72
C PRO A 476 -18.04 5.70 23.91
N ALA A 477 -18.25 4.77 23.02
CA ALA A 477 -19.47 4.63 22.22
C ALA A 477 -19.66 3.16 21.81
N ASP A 478 -20.92 2.75 21.63
CA ASP A 478 -21.23 1.37 21.21
C ASP A 478 -20.76 1.05 19.81
N ARG A 479 -20.42 2.05 18.97
CA ARG A 479 -20.01 1.85 17.58
C ARG A 479 -19.14 2.97 17.02
N ARG A 480 -18.43 2.60 15.98
CA ARG A 480 -17.80 3.44 14.97
C ARG A 480 -17.99 2.73 13.62
N LEU A 481 -18.88 3.28 12.76
CA LEU A 481 -19.24 2.71 11.44
C LEU A 481 -18.55 3.47 10.31
#